data_9c2a49e1285efd0e6edeebe09429776c
#
_entry.id   9c2a49e1285efd0e6edeebe09429776c
#
_cell.length_a   1.000
_cell.length_b   1.000
_cell.length_c   1.000
_cell.angle_alpha   90.00
_cell.angle_beta   90.00
_cell.angle_gamma   90.00
#
_symmetry.space_group_name_H-M   'P 1'
#
loop_
_entity.id
_entity.type
_entity.pdbx_description
1 polymer ?
#
loop_
_entity_poly.entity_id
_entity_poly.type
_entity_poly.pdbx_seq_one_letter_code
_entity_poly.pdbx_strand_id
1 'polypeptide(L)'
;YKDDYYPHLALKVALKYLKDTEGLDINRFKIDKNANLVLGKRVIPLNYEGSAILNWYGPSGLTNKNTFEYVPVWKVEKTMYEGAKLIPQDYFKGKIIYIGTSATSLFDLKSVRTDRIFPGVEIHTTFLNNILDNNFIKRVPMPVDIALSLLLSLFVGLIVIRSESTVISSLVAILTGIIYLIATTLVMYYFNIWVGIILQLVSILLVFIACYLAKYILKSRDLEYTYALATTDGLTELYNHRYFQEQMLQNIETGKRYNKPFSLIMIDIDFFKKFNDTYGHQSGDAVLRQVAQILKKNVRSTDVVCRYGGEEM
;
A
#
# COMPACT_ATOMS: atom_id res chain seq x y z
N TYR A 1 41.21 -6.80 11.18
CA TYR A 1 41.84 -6.95 12.49
C TYR A 1 42.38 -5.60 12.87
N LYS A 2 41.86 -4.92 13.89
CA LYS A 2 42.31 -3.60 14.38
C LYS A 2 42.61 -2.60 13.24
N ASP A 3 41.63 -1.87 12.74
CA ASP A 3 41.74 -0.73 11.79
C ASP A 3 42.16 -1.02 10.34
N ASP A 4 42.44 -2.29 9.99
CA ASP A 4 42.77 -2.68 8.62
C ASP A 4 41.47 -3.13 7.88
N TYR A 5 41.15 -2.49 6.79
CA TYR A 5 40.04 -2.86 5.91
C TYR A 5 40.53 -3.76 4.78
N TYR A 6 39.99 -4.96 4.72
CA TYR A 6 40.31 -5.92 3.66
C TYR A 6 39.17 -5.93 2.62
N PRO A 7 39.49 -5.80 1.35
CA PRO A 7 38.46 -5.86 0.31
C PRO A 7 37.89 -7.28 0.22
N HIS A 8 36.59 -7.39 -0.06
CA HIS A 8 35.93 -8.66 -0.35
C HIS A 8 36.64 -9.39 -1.50
N LEU A 9 36.73 -10.71 -1.46
CA LEU A 9 37.49 -11.52 -2.42
C LEU A 9 37.15 -11.18 -3.87
N ALA A 10 35.88 -11.16 -4.23
CA ALA A 10 35.44 -10.84 -5.59
C ALA A 10 35.83 -9.42 -6.00
N LEU A 11 35.77 -8.45 -5.09
CA LEU A 11 36.23 -7.08 -5.36
C LEU A 11 37.73 -7.04 -5.62
N LYS A 12 38.54 -7.77 -4.85
CA LYS A 12 39.99 -7.85 -5.07
C LYS A 12 40.34 -8.48 -6.42
N VAL A 13 39.61 -9.54 -6.81
CA VAL A 13 39.75 -10.16 -8.13
C VAL A 13 39.37 -9.23 -9.25
N ALA A 14 38.21 -8.53 -9.11
CA ALA A 14 37.78 -7.54 -10.07
C ALA A 14 38.81 -6.41 -10.27
N LEU A 15 39.30 -5.84 -9.16
CA LEU A 15 40.32 -4.77 -9.22
C LEU A 15 41.58 -5.22 -9.95
N LYS A 16 42.07 -6.45 -9.67
CA LYS A 16 43.23 -6.99 -10.36
C LYS A 16 42.96 -7.21 -11.83
N TYR A 17 41.82 -7.81 -12.18
CA TYR A 17 41.43 -8.05 -13.57
C TYR A 17 41.31 -6.75 -14.36
N LEU A 18 40.64 -5.73 -13.79
CA LEU A 18 40.44 -4.43 -14.41
C LEU A 18 41.74 -3.63 -14.54
N LYS A 19 42.68 -3.82 -13.60
CA LYS A 19 44.03 -3.27 -13.73
C LYS A 19 44.76 -3.87 -14.93
N ASP A 20 44.71 -5.18 -15.05
CA ASP A 20 45.47 -5.91 -16.07
C ASP A 20 44.87 -5.74 -17.47
N THR A 21 43.53 -5.59 -17.58
CA THR A 21 42.81 -5.51 -18.87
C THR A 21 42.50 -4.08 -19.32
N GLU A 22 42.21 -3.17 -18.39
CA GLU A 22 41.74 -1.81 -18.69
C GLU A 22 42.72 -0.72 -18.15
N GLY A 23 43.81 -1.12 -17.49
CA GLY A 23 44.75 -0.18 -16.87
C GLY A 23 44.18 0.62 -15.72
N LEU A 24 43.13 0.10 -15.06
CA LEU A 24 42.48 0.80 -13.94
C LEU A 24 43.47 0.99 -12.78
N ASP A 25 43.61 2.22 -12.30
CA ASP A 25 44.35 2.47 -11.07
C ASP A 25 43.54 2.01 -9.86
N ILE A 26 43.95 0.89 -9.27
CA ILE A 26 43.28 0.25 -8.14
C ILE A 26 43.28 1.09 -6.86
N ASN A 27 44.07 2.17 -6.79
CA ASN A 27 44.10 3.09 -5.65
C ASN A 27 43.12 4.27 -5.84
N ARG A 28 42.42 4.37 -6.96
CA ARG A 28 41.52 5.47 -7.31
C ARG A 28 40.05 5.07 -7.31
N PHE A 29 39.63 4.15 -6.45
CA PHE A 29 38.20 3.98 -6.21
C PHE A 29 37.67 5.14 -5.37
N LYS A 30 36.47 5.60 -5.70
CA LYS A 30 35.78 6.71 -5.00
C LYS A 30 34.42 6.24 -4.52
N ILE A 31 34.04 6.70 -3.33
CA ILE A 31 32.64 6.65 -2.91
C ILE A 31 32.01 7.97 -3.32
N ASP A 32 30.96 7.92 -4.13
CA ASP A 32 30.23 9.10 -4.58
C ASP A 32 29.30 9.65 -3.47
N LYS A 33 28.64 10.80 -3.77
CA LYS A 33 27.71 11.44 -2.83
C LYS A 33 26.47 10.58 -2.50
N ASN A 34 26.19 9.58 -3.31
CA ASN A 34 25.06 8.66 -3.15
C ASN A 34 25.49 7.33 -2.49
N ALA A 35 26.65 7.31 -1.86
CA ALA A 35 27.27 6.12 -1.25
C ALA A 35 27.56 4.98 -2.24
N ASN A 36 27.74 5.26 -3.54
CA ASN A 36 28.13 4.25 -4.51
C ASN A 36 29.66 4.13 -4.56
N LEU A 37 30.14 2.88 -4.66
CA LEU A 37 31.53 2.63 -4.95
C LEU A 37 31.76 2.67 -6.46
N VAL A 38 32.58 3.63 -6.91
CA VAL A 38 32.86 3.86 -8.34
C VAL A 38 34.22 3.28 -8.72
N LEU A 39 34.21 2.36 -9.69
CA LEU A 39 35.38 1.67 -10.22
C LEU A 39 35.50 1.96 -11.75
N GLY A 40 36.19 3.03 -12.11
CA GLY A 40 36.24 3.48 -13.51
C GLY A 40 34.84 3.82 -14.03
N LYS A 41 34.35 3.06 -14.99
CA LYS A 41 32.98 3.22 -15.56
C LYS A 41 31.90 2.43 -14.80
N ARG A 42 32.29 1.64 -13.82
CA ARG A 42 31.39 0.73 -13.06
C ARG A 42 30.97 1.34 -11.76
N VAL A 43 29.72 1.09 -11.39
CA VAL A 43 29.11 1.66 -10.18
C VAL A 43 28.49 0.53 -9.37
N ILE A 44 29.00 0.35 -8.16
CA ILE A 44 28.46 -0.60 -7.18
C ILE A 44 27.57 0.22 -6.22
N PRO A 45 26.24 0.09 -6.29
CA PRO A 45 25.35 0.78 -5.38
C PRO A 45 25.45 0.16 -3.98
N LEU A 46 25.84 0.94 -2.99
CA LEU A 46 25.92 0.51 -1.60
C LEU A 46 24.74 1.11 -0.80
N ASN A 47 24.27 0.37 0.19
CA ASN A 47 23.39 0.91 1.20
C ASN A 47 24.21 1.63 2.30
N TYR A 48 23.51 2.17 3.32
CA TYR A 48 24.16 2.86 4.45
C TYR A 48 25.08 1.95 5.29
N GLU A 49 24.93 0.63 5.19
CA GLU A 49 25.78 -0.37 5.85
C GLU A 49 26.98 -0.81 4.97
N GLY A 50 27.10 -0.24 3.78
CA GLY A 50 28.15 -0.63 2.82
C GLY A 50 27.86 -1.93 2.07
N SER A 51 26.62 -2.41 2.07
CA SER A 51 26.22 -3.66 1.39
C SER A 51 25.64 -3.37 0.02
N ALA A 52 25.92 -4.22 -0.98
CA ALA A 52 25.35 -4.19 -2.31
C ALA A 52 24.31 -5.30 -2.50
N ILE A 53 23.26 -5.01 -3.29
CA ILE A 53 22.27 -6.03 -3.65
C ILE A 53 22.73 -6.72 -4.93
N LEU A 54 22.97 -8.04 -4.82
CA LEU A 54 23.40 -8.85 -5.96
C LEU A 54 22.23 -9.11 -6.91
N ASN A 55 22.52 -8.99 -8.19
CA ASN A 55 21.65 -9.50 -9.23
C ASN A 55 22.01 -10.97 -9.51
N TRP A 56 21.09 -11.87 -9.12
CA TRP A 56 21.30 -13.30 -9.26
C TRP A 56 20.98 -13.76 -10.69
N TYR A 57 21.88 -14.54 -11.27
CA TYR A 57 21.71 -15.07 -12.64
C TYR A 57 20.80 -16.29 -12.73
N GLY A 58 20.36 -16.84 -11.60
CA GLY A 58 19.49 -18.00 -11.53
C GLY A 58 19.86 -18.99 -10.42
N PRO A 59 19.34 -20.21 -10.46
CA PRO A 59 19.74 -21.29 -9.57
C PRO A 59 21.22 -21.64 -9.70
N SER A 60 21.77 -22.35 -8.69
CA SER A 60 23.18 -22.79 -8.70
C SER A 60 23.56 -23.52 -9.98
N GLY A 61 24.75 -23.29 -10.48
CA GLY A 61 25.32 -24.03 -11.60
C GLY A 61 25.46 -25.54 -11.36
N LEU A 62 25.38 -25.97 -10.09
CA LEU A 62 25.29 -27.39 -9.73
C LEU A 62 23.95 -28.01 -10.18
N THR A 63 22.87 -27.23 -10.08
CA THR A 63 21.51 -27.66 -10.44
C THR A 63 21.11 -27.21 -11.84
N ASN A 64 21.65 -26.06 -12.29
CA ASN A 64 21.39 -25.49 -13.60
C ASN A 64 22.70 -25.09 -14.30
N LYS A 65 23.16 -25.92 -15.23
CA LYS A 65 24.40 -25.73 -15.99
C LYS A 65 24.50 -24.40 -16.76
N ASN A 66 23.41 -23.68 -16.91
CA ASN A 66 23.39 -22.41 -17.64
C ASN A 66 23.83 -21.20 -16.80
N THR A 67 23.98 -21.32 -15.48
CA THR A 67 24.37 -20.20 -14.61
C THR A 67 25.90 -20.09 -14.57
N PHE A 68 26.58 -21.09 -14.04
CA PHE A 68 28.05 -21.17 -14.01
C PHE A 68 28.49 -22.58 -14.36
N GLU A 69 29.59 -22.69 -15.09
CA GLU A 69 30.14 -23.97 -15.47
C GLU A 69 31.00 -24.54 -14.35
N TYR A 70 30.73 -25.76 -13.95
CA TYR A 70 31.49 -26.51 -12.94
C TYR A 70 32.39 -27.55 -13.57
N VAL A 71 33.65 -27.48 -13.22
CA VAL A 71 34.62 -28.50 -13.58
C VAL A 71 35.09 -29.20 -12.31
N PRO A 72 34.75 -30.49 -12.10
CA PRO A 72 35.26 -31.24 -10.95
C PRO A 72 36.79 -31.34 -10.92
N VAL A 73 37.39 -31.09 -9.76
CA VAL A 73 38.86 -31.08 -9.60
C VAL A 73 39.50 -32.39 -10.07
N TRP A 74 38.85 -33.52 -9.86
CA TRP A 74 39.37 -34.81 -10.32
C TRP A 74 39.58 -34.90 -11.84
N LYS A 75 38.76 -34.19 -12.64
CA LYS A 75 38.94 -34.11 -14.11
C LYS A 75 40.20 -33.32 -14.46
N VAL A 76 40.46 -32.25 -13.72
CA VAL A 76 41.67 -31.45 -13.90
C VAL A 76 42.90 -32.29 -13.55
N GLU A 77 42.84 -32.96 -12.39
CA GLU A 77 43.91 -33.84 -11.91
C GLU A 77 44.23 -34.95 -12.91
N LYS A 78 43.25 -35.72 -13.36
CA LYS A 78 43.45 -36.77 -14.37
C LYS A 78 44.00 -36.26 -15.69
N THR A 79 43.56 -35.08 -16.12
CA THR A 79 44.06 -34.46 -17.35
C THR A 79 45.53 -34.04 -17.20
N MET A 80 45.91 -33.48 -16.05
CA MET A 80 47.27 -32.95 -15.85
C MET A 80 48.29 -34.02 -15.47
N TYR A 81 47.93 -35.02 -14.65
CA TYR A 81 48.87 -36.00 -14.10
C TYR A 81 48.78 -37.40 -14.73
N GLU A 82 47.60 -37.80 -15.19
CA GLU A 82 47.38 -39.11 -15.78
C GLU A 82 47.32 -39.08 -17.31
N GLY A 83 47.46 -37.92 -17.94
CA GLY A 83 47.42 -37.77 -19.41
C GLY A 83 46.02 -37.98 -20.03
N ALA A 84 44.97 -38.05 -19.20
CA ALA A 84 43.61 -38.22 -19.69
C ALA A 84 43.15 -36.93 -20.40
N LYS A 85 42.66 -36.98 -21.61
CA LYS A 85 42.17 -35.82 -22.38
C LYS A 85 40.72 -35.48 -21.99
N LEU A 86 40.45 -35.25 -20.68
CA LEU A 86 39.13 -34.92 -20.17
C LEU A 86 38.77 -33.43 -20.30
N ILE A 87 39.79 -32.58 -20.38
CA ILE A 87 39.65 -31.12 -20.48
C ILE A 87 40.60 -30.67 -21.62
N PRO A 88 40.13 -29.80 -22.53
CA PRO A 88 40.99 -29.22 -23.57
C PRO A 88 42.15 -28.44 -22.95
N GLN A 89 43.33 -28.44 -23.61
CA GLN A 89 44.54 -27.83 -23.11
C GLN A 89 44.39 -26.33 -22.82
N ASP A 90 43.63 -25.61 -23.65
CA ASP A 90 43.40 -24.16 -23.53
C ASP A 90 42.09 -23.82 -22.82
N TYR A 91 41.44 -24.80 -22.17
CA TYR A 91 40.10 -24.61 -21.59
C TYR A 91 40.02 -23.48 -20.56
N PHE A 92 41.08 -23.33 -19.77
CA PHE A 92 41.14 -22.28 -18.71
C PHE A 92 41.77 -20.97 -19.18
N LYS A 93 42.26 -20.90 -20.41
CA LYS A 93 42.94 -19.73 -20.93
C LYS A 93 41.97 -18.53 -21.05
N GLY A 94 42.38 -17.39 -20.50
CA GLY A 94 41.57 -16.15 -20.50
C GLY A 94 40.35 -16.18 -19.59
N LYS A 95 40.18 -17.20 -18.76
CA LYS A 95 39.08 -17.32 -17.79
C LYS A 95 39.54 -16.99 -16.38
N ILE A 96 38.65 -16.38 -15.59
CA ILE A 96 38.81 -16.25 -14.15
C ILE A 96 38.21 -17.50 -13.51
N ILE A 97 38.97 -18.18 -12.70
CA ILE A 97 38.60 -19.45 -12.11
C ILE A 97 38.50 -19.27 -10.57
N TYR A 98 37.37 -19.63 -10.01
CA TYR A 98 37.19 -19.77 -8.58
C TYR A 98 37.30 -21.25 -8.20
N ILE A 99 38.14 -21.53 -7.24
CA ILE A 99 38.27 -22.89 -6.64
C ILE A 99 37.55 -22.83 -5.30
N GLY A 100 36.59 -23.68 -5.12
CA GLY A 100 35.81 -23.75 -3.89
C GLY A 100 35.17 -25.12 -3.69
N THR A 101 34.58 -25.30 -2.54
CA THR A 101 33.94 -26.54 -2.15
C THR A 101 32.45 -26.48 -2.50
N SER A 102 31.91 -27.58 -3.04
CA SER A 102 30.49 -27.74 -3.34
C SER A 102 29.85 -28.91 -2.59
N ALA A 103 30.66 -29.63 -1.77
CA ALA A 103 30.18 -30.76 -1.02
C ALA A 103 29.44 -30.32 0.25
N THR A 104 28.30 -30.93 0.51
CA THR A 104 27.45 -30.67 1.71
C THR A 104 28.18 -30.84 3.04
N SER A 105 29.15 -31.72 3.10
CA SER A 105 29.96 -32.00 4.30
C SER A 105 30.97 -30.90 4.66
N LEU A 106 31.23 -29.96 3.77
CA LEU A 106 32.20 -28.88 3.96
C LEU A 106 31.56 -27.55 4.37
N PHE A 107 30.27 -27.54 4.64
CA PHE A 107 29.48 -26.43 5.23
C PHE A 107 29.55 -25.07 4.51
N ASP A 108 30.03 -24.98 3.27
CA ASP A 108 30.03 -23.74 2.48
C ASP A 108 28.81 -23.64 1.56
N LEU A 109 27.69 -24.20 2.02
CA LEU A 109 26.40 -24.07 1.33
C LEU A 109 25.54 -23.02 2.04
N LYS A 110 25.00 -22.11 1.25
CA LYS A 110 24.13 -21.04 1.72
C LYS A 110 22.74 -21.19 1.09
N SER A 111 21.72 -20.82 1.83
CA SER A 111 20.39 -20.66 1.25
C SER A 111 20.26 -19.25 0.68
N VAL A 112 19.96 -19.16 -0.61
CA VAL A 112 19.73 -17.91 -1.31
C VAL A 112 18.31 -17.92 -1.91
N ARG A 113 17.86 -16.77 -2.40
CA ARG A 113 16.49 -16.65 -2.93
C ARG A 113 16.21 -17.58 -4.13
N THR A 114 17.21 -17.83 -4.95
CA THR A 114 17.09 -18.61 -6.19
C THR A 114 17.28 -20.11 -5.96
N ASP A 115 17.94 -20.51 -4.86
CA ASP A 115 18.19 -21.91 -4.56
C ASP A 115 18.40 -22.11 -3.03
N ARG A 116 17.96 -23.27 -2.53
CA ARG A 116 18.17 -23.65 -1.12
C ARG A 116 19.59 -24.11 -0.83
N ILE A 117 20.27 -24.62 -1.84
CA ILE A 117 21.62 -25.17 -1.75
C ILE A 117 22.50 -24.43 -2.75
N PHE A 118 23.13 -23.35 -2.30
CA PHE A 118 23.96 -22.49 -3.13
C PHE A 118 25.38 -22.46 -2.60
N PRO A 119 26.39 -22.89 -3.38
CA PRO A 119 27.78 -22.88 -2.94
C PRO A 119 28.28 -21.44 -2.72
N GLY A 120 29.02 -21.24 -1.61
CA GLY A 120 29.56 -19.92 -1.29
C GLY A 120 30.49 -19.38 -2.38
N VAL A 121 31.22 -20.27 -3.06
CA VAL A 121 32.05 -19.88 -4.21
C VAL A 121 31.26 -19.22 -5.33
N GLU A 122 30.01 -19.62 -5.59
CA GLU A 122 29.15 -18.98 -6.60
C GLU A 122 28.69 -17.58 -6.19
N ILE A 123 28.57 -17.31 -4.89
CA ILE A 123 28.26 -15.95 -4.41
C ILE A 123 29.38 -15.00 -4.82
N HIS A 124 30.63 -15.41 -4.65
CA HIS A 124 31.80 -14.63 -5.08
C HIS A 124 31.84 -14.46 -6.59
N THR A 125 31.47 -15.49 -7.36
CA THR A 125 31.43 -15.44 -8.81
C THR A 125 30.32 -14.54 -9.30
N THR A 126 29.11 -14.62 -8.70
CA THR A 126 27.98 -13.73 -8.98
C THR A 126 28.36 -12.27 -8.71
N PHE A 127 29.00 -12.00 -7.58
CA PHE A 127 29.44 -10.64 -7.25
C PHE A 127 30.47 -10.12 -8.25
N LEU A 128 31.44 -10.95 -8.63
CA LEU A 128 32.41 -10.58 -9.66
C LEU A 128 31.73 -10.23 -10.98
N ASN A 129 30.83 -11.08 -11.46
CA ASN A 129 30.09 -10.81 -12.70
C ASN A 129 29.28 -9.53 -12.61
N ASN A 130 28.59 -9.29 -11.48
CA ASN A 130 27.85 -8.03 -11.28
C ASN A 130 28.77 -6.80 -11.38
N ILE A 131 30.04 -6.89 -10.90
CA ILE A 131 31.03 -5.82 -11.07
C ILE A 131 31.42 -5.67 -12.54
N LEU A 132 31.77 -6.75 -13.20
CA LEU A 132 32.26 -6.71 -14.59
C LEU A 132 31.18 -6.22 -15.56
N ASP A 133 29.94 -6.71 -15.42
CA ASP A 133 28.79 -6.37 -16.26
C ASP A 133 28.10 -5.07 -15.83
N ASN A 134 28.48 -4.50 -14.67
CA ASN A 134 27.85 -3.30 -14.10
C ASN A 134 26.32 -3.43 -13.93
N ASN A 135 25.85 -4.60 -13.53
CA ASN A 135 24.43 -4.95 -13.52
C ASN A 135 23.83 -5.18 -12.12
N PHE A 136 24.37 -4.51 -11.11
CA PHE A 136 23.81 -4.52 -9.76
C PHE A 136 22.36 -4.04 -9.73
N ILE A 137 21.56 -4.58 -8.80
CA ILE A 137 20.23 -4.07 -8.51
C ILE A 137 20.36 -2.72 -7.80
N LYS A 138 19.75 -1.69 -8.39
CA LYS A 138 19.70 -0.32 -7.85
C LYS A 138 18.38 -0.13 -7.14
N ARG A 139 18.42 0.33 -5.91
CA ARG A 139 17.21 0.70 -5.18
C ARG A 139 16.85 2.16 -5.45
N VAL A 140 15.57 2.43 -5.69
CA VAL A 140 15.06 3.80 -5.80
C VAL A 140 15.27 4.53 -4.46
N PRO A 141 15.73 5.79 -4.46
CA PRO A 141 15.87 6.58 -3.26
C PRO A 141 14.54 6.76 -2.53
N MET A 142 14.57 6.69 -1.19
CA MET A 142 13.38 6.80 -0.34
C MET A 142 12.47 8.01 -0.65
N PRO A 143 12.98 9.22 -0.94
CA PRO A 143 12.11 10.35 -1.32
C PRO A 143 11.29 10.11 -2.58
N VAL A 144 11.84 9.37 -3.55
CA VAL A 144 11.13 9.03 -4.80
C VAL A 144 10.04 7.99 -4.52
N ASP A 145 10.32 6.98 -3.67
CA ASP A 145 9.32 6.00 -3.22
C ASP A 145 8.16 6.68 -2.50
N ILE A 146 8.44 7.66 -1.63
CA ILE A 146 7.42 8.44 -0.92
C ILE A 146 6.61 9.28 -1.91
N ALA A 147 7.26 10.01 -2.82
CA ALA A 147 6.58 10.82 -3.82
C ALA A 147 5.64 9.98 -4.70
N LEU A 148 6.09 8.80 -5.11
CA LEU A 148 5.31 7.87 -5.91
C LEU A 148 4.09 7.35 -5.13
N SER A 149 4.25 7.02 -3.84
CA SER A 149 3.13 6.60 -2.99
C SER A 149 2.09 7.71 -2.81
N LEU A 150 2.53 8.96 -2.63
CA LEU A 150 1.64 10.12 -2.53
C LEU A 150 0.87 10.37 -3.84
N LEU A 151 1.53 10.29 -4.99
CA LEU A 151 0.89 10.47 -6.30
C LEU A 151 -0.18 9.41 -6.57
N LEU A 152 0.15 8.12 -6.33
CA LEU A 152 -0.80 7.02 -6.52
C LEU A 152 -1.98 7.12 -5.56
N SER A 153 -1.73 7.47 -4.30
CA SER A 153 -2.76 7.67 -3.29
C SER A 153 -3.67 8.85 -3.62
N LEU A 154 -3.10 9.98 -4.05
CA LEU A 154 -3.86 11.14 -4.48
C LEU A 154 -4.75 10.82 -5.68
N PHE A 155 -4.22 10.11 -6.67
CA PHE A 155 -4.97 9.68 -7.85
C PHE A 155 -6.18 8.83 -7.45
N VAL A 156 -5.98 7.79 -6.64
CA VAL A 156 -7.07 6.92 -6.17
C VAL A 156 -8.06 7.71 -5.31
N GLY A 157 -7.57 8.55 -4.38
CA GLY A 157 -8.41 9.36 -3.51
C GLY A 157 -9.33 10.31 -4.28
N LEU A 158 -8.81 10.99 -5.30
CA LEU A 158 -9.59 11.88 -6.16
C LEU A 158 -10.71 11.14 -6.91
N ILE A 159 -10.41 9.92 -7.40
CA ILE A 159 -11.42 9.11 -8.08
C ILE A 159 -12.50 8.64 -7.11
N VAL A 160 -12.10 8.17 -5.91
CA VAL A 160 -13.06 7.73 -4.88
C VAL A 160 -14.00 8.87 -4.48
N ILE A 161 -13.48 10.08 -4.29
CA ILE A 161 -14.30 11.24 -3.91
C ILE A 161 -15.27 11.64 -5.03
N ARG A 162 -14.81 11.66 -6.28
CA ARG A 162 -15.62 12.08 -7.44
C ARG A 162 -16.63 11.04 -7.90
N SER A 163 -16.33 9.76 -7.77
CA SER A 163 -17.19 8.68 -8.27
C SER A 163 -18.40 8.47 -7.36
N GLU A 164 -19.60 8.45 -7.88
CA GLU A 164 -20.80 8.08 -7.13
C GLU A 164 -20.91 6.57 -6.91
N SER A 165 -20.33 5.79 -7.81
CA SER A 165 -20.37 4.33 -7.76
C SER A 165 -19.20 3.76 -6.96
N THR A 166 -19.52 3.00 -5.90
CA THR A 166 -18.54 2.27 -5.09
C THR A 166 -17.84 1.17 -5.89
N VAL A 167 -18.54 0.54 -6.82
CA VAL A 167 -17.98 -0.53 -7.68
C VAL A 167 -16.89 0.04 -8.58
N ILE A 168 -17.16 1.19 -9.24
CA ILE A 168 -16.17 1.84 -10.12
C ILE A 168 -14.93 2.25 -9.30
N SER A 169 -15.13 2.86 -8.13
CA SER A 169 -14.03 3.28 -7.27
C SER A 169 -13.15 2.11 -6.82
N SER A 170 -13.78 0.98 -6.46
CA SER A 170 -13.07 -0.23 -6.06
C SER A 170 -12.28 -0.84 -7.22
N LEU A 171 -12.89 -0.92 -8.41
CA LEU A 171 -12.22 -1.42 -9.60
C LEU A 171 -11.01 -0.57 -9.97
N VAL A 172 -11.12 0.76 -9.91
CA VAL A 172 -9.99 1.64 -10.21
C VAL A 172 -8.87 1.47 -9.18
N ALA A 173 -9.17 1.36 -7.89
CA ALA A 173 -8.15 1.13 -6.87
C ALA A 173 -7.40 -0.19 -7.10
N ILE A 174 -8.12 -1.27 -7.40
CA ILE A 174 -7.55 -2.59 -7.69
C ILE A 174 -6.69 -2.54 -8.97
N LEU A 175 -7.23 -1.96 -10.06
CA LEU A 175 -6.50 -1.84 -11.32
C LEU A 175 -5.23 -0.99 -11.16
N THR A 176 -5.27 0.09 -10.39
CA THR A 176 -4.09 0.91 -10.10
C THR A 176 -3.02 0.07 -9.40
N GLY A 177 -3.39 -0.75 -8.42
CA GLY A 177 -2.48 -1.66 -7.73
C GLY A 177 -1.88 -2.71 -8.68
N ILE A 178 -2.69 -3.31 -9.55
CA ILE A 178 -2.23 -4.32 -10.52
C ILE A 178 -1.29 -3.69 -11.55
N ILE A 179 -1.64 -2.55 -12.12
CA ILE A 179 -0.81 -1.83 -13.10
C ILE A 179 0.53 -1.46 -12.46
N TYR A 180 0.49 -0.99 -11.20
CA TYR A 180 1.70 -0.67 -10.46
C TYR A 180 2.61 -1.90 -10.28
N LEU A 181 2.06 -3.05 -9.88
CA LEU A 181 2.82 -4.30 -9.75
C LEU A 181 3.45 -4.75 -11.06
N ILE A 182 2.72 -4.67 -12.16
CA ILE A 182 3.25 -4.99 -13.48
C ILE A 182 4.37 -4.02 -13.87
N ALA A 183 4.14 -2.72 -13.69
CA ALA A 183 5.13 -1.69 -14.03
C ALA A 183 6.42 -1.85 -13.23
N THR A 184 6.35 -2.07 -11.92
CA THR A 184 7.55 -2.29 -11.08
C THR A 184 8.30 -3.56 -11.43
N THR A 185 7.57 -4.63 -11.80
CA THR A 185 8.18 -5.89 -12.28
C THR A 185 8.91 -5.68 -13.60
N LEU A 186 8.33 -4.94 -14.54
CA LEU A 186 8.98 -4.60 -15.81
C LEU A 186 10.21 -3.71 -15.60
N VAL A 187 10.12 -2.70 -14.73
CA VAL A 187 11.24 -1.83 -14.38
C VAL A 187 12.39 -2.65 -13.76
N MET A 188 12.07 -3.58 -12.88
CA MET A 188 13.06 -4.49 -12.31
C MET A 188 13.69 -5.37 -13.38
N TYR A 189 12.90 -5.93 -14.28
CA TYR A 189 13.37 -6.86 -15.32
C TYR A 189 14.28 -6.19 -16.36
N TYR A 190 13.88 -5.00 -16.86
CA TYR A 190 14.63 -4.32 -17.94
C TYR A 190 15.76 -3.42 -17.42
N PHE A 191 15.63 -2.82 -16.24
CA PHE A 191 16.56 -1.79 -15.78
C PHE A 191 17.33 -2.18 -14.51
N ASN A 192 17.05 -3.33 -13.92
CA ASN A 192 17.60 -3.74 -12.62
C ASN A 192 17.35 -2.69 -11.50
N ILE A 193 16.19 -2.00 -11.57
CA ILE A 193 15.80 -1.00 -10.58
C ILE A 193 14.70 -1.58 -9.68
N TRP A 194 14.99 -1.67 -8.39
CA TRP A 194 14.01 -2.10 -7.40
C TRP A 194 13.24 -0.90 -6.87
N VAL A 195 11.97 -0.85 -7.20
CA VAL A 195 10.99 0.10 -6.66
C VAL A 195 10.25 -0.55 -5.48
N GLY A 196 9.94 0.21 -4.42
CA GLY A 196 9.15 -0.28 -3.30
C GLY A 196 7.75 -0.73 -3.77
N ILE A 197 7.22 -1.78 -3.16
CA ILE A 197 5.87 -2.29 -3.50
C ILE A 197 4.93 -2.12 -2.31
N ILE A 198 5.40 -2.47 -1.11
CA ILE A 198 4.55 -2.54 0.09
C ILE A 198 4.00 -1.16 0.46
N LEU A 199 4.86 -0.15 0.48
CA LEU A 199 4.47 1.22 0.86
C LEU A 199 3.36 1.75 -0.04
N GLN A 200 3.49 1.55 -1.35
CA GLN A 200 2.52 2.04 -2.34
C GLN A 200 1.18 1.30 -2.24
N LEU A 201 1.19 -0.03 -2.14
CA LEU A 201 -0.05 -0.80 -2.01
C LEU A 201 -0.79 -0.49 -0.70
N VAL A 202 -0.05 -0.37 0.41
CA VAL A 202 -0.63 -0.01 1.71
C VAL A 202 -1.18 1.42 1.67
N SER A 203 -0.48 2.38 1.06
CA SER A 203 -0.94 3.76 0.96
C SER A 203 -2.21 3.88 0.10
N ILE A 204 -2.29 3.18 -1.03
CA ILE A 204 -3.50 3.10 -1.86
C ILE A 204 -4.68 2.55 -1.05
N LEU A 205 -4.48 1.44 -0.32
CA LEU A 205 -5.52 0.83 0.49
C LEU A 205 -6.00 1.75 1.61
N LEU A 206 -5.08 2.37 2.34
CA LEU A 206 -5.43 3.27 3.45
C LEU A 206 -6.19 4.50 2.96
N VAL A 207 -5.76 5.13 1.86
CA VAL A 207 -6.47 6.29 1.29
C VAL A 207 -7.82 5.87 0.74
N PHE A 208 -7.93 4.71 0.09
CA PHE A 208 -9.22 4.18 -0.36
C PHE A 208 -10.20 4.04 0.81
N ILE A 209 -9.78 3.38 1.91
CA ILE A 209 -10.62 3.19 3.11
C ILE A 209 -10.99 4.53 3.73
N ALA A 210 -10.04 5.45 3.92
CA ALA A 210 -10.27 6.76 4.53
C ALA A 210 -11.27 7.61 3.73
N CYS A 211 -11.10 7.69 2.40
CA CYS A 211 -12.01 8.41 1.54
C CYS A 211 -13.41 7.78 1.51
N TYR A 212 -13.49 6.46 1.53
CA TYR A 212 -14.77 5.75 1.56
C TYR A 212 -15.52 5.98 2.87
N LEU A 213 -14.82 5.90 4.02
CA LEU A 213 -15.41 6.20 5.33
C LEU A 213 -15.89 7.65 5.41
N ALA A 214 -15.07 8.62 4.95
CA ALA A 214 -15.46 10.02 4.94
C ALA A 214 -16.72 10.23 4.10
N LYS A 215 -16.79 9.64 2.92
CA LYS A 215 -17.95 9.70 2.05
C LYS A 215 -19.20 9.07 2.67
N TYR A 216 -19.04 7.93 3.35
CA TYR A 216 -20.15 7.28 4.06
C TYR A 216 -20.70 8.15 5.18
N ILE A 217 -19.81 8.75 5.99
CA ILE A 217 -20.21 9.64 7.10
C ILE A 217 -20.94 10.88 6.56
N LEU A 218 -20.42 11.51 5.51
CA LEU A 218 -21.06 12.68 4.90
C LEU A 218 -22.44 12.32 4.37
N LYS A 219 -22.56 11.22 3.62
CA LYS A 219 -23.84 10.76 3.08
C LYS A 219 -24.86 10.39 4.16
N SER A 220 -24.40 9.81 5.27
CA SER A 220 -25.27 9.50 6.43
C SER A 220 -25.84 10.79 7.04
N ARG A 221 -25.00 11.82 7.22
CA ARG A 221 -25.44 13.13 7.74
C ARG A 221 -26.45 13.83 6.80
N ASP A 222 -26.19 13.78 5.51
CA ASP A 222 -27.11 14.36 4.50
C ASP A 222 -28.44 13.65 4.53
N LEU A 223 -28.47 12.33 4.72
CA LEU A 223 -29.69 11.55 4.85
C LEU A 223 -30.47 11.91 6.12
N GLU A 224 -29.78 12.00 7.27
CA GLU A 224 -30.38 12.44 8.54
C GLU A 224 -30.98 13.85 8.43
N TYR A 225 -30.24 14.78 7.84
CA TYR A 225 -30.70 16.13 7.62
C TYR A 225 -31.93 16.17 6.69
N THR A 226 -31.89 15.44 5.59
CA THR A 226 -33.04 15.36 4.63
C THR A 226 -34.25 14.72 5.29
N TYR A 227 -34.04 13.67 6.09
CA TYR A 227 -35.10 13.02 6.86
C TYR A 227 -35.72 13.99 7.88
N ALA A 228 -34.92 14.73 8.63
CA ALA A 228 -35.38 15.72 9.57
C ALA A 228 -36.22 16.82 8.86
N LEU A 229 -35.74 17.36 7.73
CA LEU A 229 -36.49 18.32 6.94
C LEU A 229 -37.83 17.75 6.45
N ALA A 230 -37.88 16.49 6.08
CA ALA A 230 -39.09 15.85 5.59
C ALA A 230 -40.12 15.51 6.69
N THR A 231 -39.68 15.37 7.95
CA THR A 231 -40.48 14.83 9.06
C THR A 231 -40.70 15.81 10.20
N THR A 232 -40.05 16.98 10.22
CA THR A 232 -40.23 17.99 11.28
C THR A 232 -40.93 19.24 10.74
N ASP A 233 -41.63 19.94 11.61
CA ASP A 233 -42.23 21.26 11.38
C ASP A 233 -41.19 22.35 11.60
N GLY A 234 -41.01 23.23 10.61
CA GLY A 234 -39.95 24.26 10.63
C GLY A 234 -40.15 25.37 11.67
N LEU A 235 -41.37 25.56 12.23
CA LEU A 235 -41.63 26.55 13.25
C LEU A 235 -41.44 26.03 14.66
N THR A 236 -41.96 24.84 14.93
CA THR A 236 -42.06 24.27 16.28
C THR A 236 -41.01 23.21 16.58
N GLU A 237 -40.32 22.71 15.56
CA GLU A 237 -39.36 21.59 15.65
C GLU A 237 -39.99 20.27 16.21
N LEU A 238 -41.33 20.19 16.21
CA LEU A 238 -42.07 18.97 16.43
C LEU A 238 -42.10 18.16 15.14
N TYR A 239 -42.50 16.90 15.24
CA TYR A 239 -42.80 16.16 14.00
C TYR A 239 -43.98 16.78 13.24
N ASN A 240 -43.93 16.73 11.92
CA ASN A 240 -44.96 17.29 11.07
C ASN A 240 -46.15 16.34 10.86
N HIS A 241 -47.19 16.80 10.17
CA HIS A 241 -48.40 16.04 9.84
C HIS A 241 -48.10 14.74 9.09
N ARG A 242 -47.12 14.74 8.18
CA ARG A 242 -46.74 13.54 7.44
C ARG A 242 -46.21 12.45 8.36
N TYR A 243 -45.29 12.80 9.26
CA TYR A 243 -44.73 11.87 10.23
C TYR A 243 -45.80 11.34 11.20
N PHE A 244 -46.75 12.20 11.60
CA PHE A 244 -47.93 11.78 12.38
C PHE A 244 -48.70 10.67 11.69
N GLN A 245 -49.02 10.81 10.40
CA GLN A 245 -49.75 9.79 9.64
C GLN A 245 -48.99 8.49 9.55
N GLU A 246 -47.67 8.51 9.28
CA GLU A 246 -46.82 7.34 9.20
C GLU A 246 -46.81 6.60 10.55
N GLN A 247 -46.64 7.33 11.66
CA GLN A 247 -46.63 6.77 13.02
C GLN A 247 -47.99 6.20 13.43
N MET A 248 -49.07 6.86 13.07
CA MET A 248 -50.42 6.34 13.32
C MET A 248 -50.64 4.98 12.68
N LEU A 249 -50.31 4.84 11.40
CA LEU A 249 -50.44 3.58 10.69
C LEU A 249 -49.62 2.48 11.34
N GLN A 250 -48.36 2.76 11.66
CA GLN A 250 -47.47 1.80 12.34
C GLN A 250 -47.97 1.36 13.71
N ASN A 251 -48.50 2.33 14.51
CA ASN A 251 -49.00 2.02 15.84
C ASN A 251 -50.32 1.23 15.78
N ILE A 252 -51.21 1.50 14.79
CA ILE A 252 -52.42 0.67 14.57
C ILE A 252 -52.06 -0.75 14.21
N GLU A 253 -51.10 -0.96 13.28
CA GLU A 253 -50.65 -2.29 12.88
C GLU A 253 -50.00 -3.06 14.04
N THR A 254 -49.09 -2.37 14.77
CA THR A 254 -48.42 -2.94 15.92
C THR A 254 -49.39 -3.26 17.05
N GLY A 255 -50.35 -2.36 17.32
CA GLY A 255 -51.38 -2.57 18.31
C GLY A 255 -52.27 -3.79 18.01
N LYS A 256 -52.68 -3.94 16.75
CA LYS A 256 -53.42 -5.11 16.28
C LYS A 256 -52.61 -6.42 16.41
N ARG A 257 -51.34 -6.39 16.01
CA ARG A 257 -50.48 -7.57 15.99
C ARG A 257 -50.13 -8.09 17.39
N TYR A 258 -49.82 -7.17 18.29
CA TYR A 258 -49.32 -7.52 19.64
C TYR A 258 -50.34 -7.31 20.75
N ASN A 259 -51.57 -6.93 20.41
CA ASN A 259 -52.65 -6.58 21.35
C ASN A 259 -52.22 -5.52 22.39
N LYS A 260 -51.46 -4.53 21.92
CA LYS A 260 -50.98 -3.39 22.74
C LYS A 260 -51.74 -2.14 22.38
N PRO A 261 -52.59 -1.58 23.28
CA PRO A 261 -53.29 -0.34 23.01
C PRO A 261 -52.33 0.83 23.00
N PHE A 262 -52.60 1.85 22.18
CA PHE A 262 -51.98 3.16 22.25
C PHE A 262 -53.04 4.25 22.37
N SER A 263 -52.67 5.43 22.81
CA SER A 263 -53.58 6.56 22.98
C SER A 263 -53.16 7.69 22.03
N LEU A 264 -54.12 8.38 21.48
CA LEU A 264 -53.93 9.61 20.73
C LEU A 264 -54.55 10.76 21.51
N ILE A 265 -53.79 11.86 21.66
CA ILE A 265 -54.21 13.11 22.28
C ILE A 265 -54.14 14.20 21.23
N MET A 266 -55.23 14.87 20.94
CA MET A 266 -55.24 16.08 20.10
C MET A 266 -55.34 17.29 21.04
N ILE A 267 -54.48 18.28 20.77
CA ILE A 267 -54.39 19.52 21.54
C ILE A 267 -54.59 20.68 20.59
N ASP A 268 -55.41 21.64 20.97
CA ASP A 268 -55.67 22.87 20.22
C ASP A 268 -55.50 24.07 21.15
N ILE A 269 -55.01 25.22 20.63
CA ILE A 269 -54.82 26.43 21.43
C ILE A 269 -56.08 27.30 21.33
N ASP A 270 -56.79 27.39 22.47
CA ASP A 270 -58.04 28.18 22.52
C ASP A 270 -57.84 29.63 22.10
N PHE A 271 -58.72 30.12 21.26
CA PHE A 271 -58.75 31.50 20.73
C PHE A 271 -57.42 31.94 20.06
N PHE A 272 -56.65 31.05 19.49
CA PHE A 272 -55.37 31.37 18.85
C PHE A 272 -55.50 32.37 17.72
N LYS A 273 -56.53 32.28 16.91
CA LYS A 273 -56.82 33.28 15.86
C LYS A 273 -57.02 34.68 16.44
N LYS A 274 -57.84 34.83 17.51
CA LYS A 274 -58.05 36.12 18.20
C LYS A 274 -56.75 36.66 18.79
N PHE A 275 -55.91 35.80 19.32
CA PHE A 275 -54.59 36.18 19.81
C PHE A 275 -53.73 36.74 18.68
N ASN A 276 -53.67 36.08 17.52
CA ASN A 276 -52.94 36.55 16.34
C ASN A 276 -53.49 37.91 15.82
N ASP A 277 -54.81 38.06 15.75
CA ASP A 277 -55.44 39.29 15.32
C ASP A 277 -55.13 40.48 16.27
N THR A 278 -54.91 40.20 17.56
CA THR A 278 -54.62 41.22 18.57
C THR A 278 -53.13 41.54 18.66
N TYR A 279 -52.25 40.54 18.63
CA TYR A 279 -50.82 40.67 18.95
C TYR A 279 -49.90 40.41 17.75
N GLY A 280 -50.47 40.05 16.63
CA GLY A 280 -49.74 39.76 15.38
C GLY A 280 -49.19 38.34 15.31
N HIS A 281 -48.98 37.90 14.08
CA HIS A 281 -48.53 36.52 13.78
C HIS A 281 -47.17 36.15 14.42
N GLN A 282 -46.24 37.10 14.58
CA GLN A 282 -44.97 36.83 15.22
C GLN A 282 -45.12 36.44 16.71
N SER A 283 -46.09 37.05 17.39
CA SER A 283 -46.41 36.69 18.77
C SER A 283 -47.06 35.31 18.86
N GLY A 284 -47.94 34.98 17.88
CA GLY A 284 -48.51 33.64 17.75
C GLY A 284 -47.45 32.56 17.49
N ASP A 285 -46.51 32.85 16.61
CA ASP A 285 -45.38 31.93 16.36
C ASP A 285 -44.54 31.67 17.63
N ALA A 286 -44.36 32.69 18.47
CA ALA A 286 -43.68 32.54 19.75
C ALA A 286 -44.48 31.63 20.72
N VAL A 287 -45.81 31.79 20.76
CA VAL A 287 -46.70 30.91 21.58
C VAL A 287 -46.61 29.48 21.07
N LEU A 288 -46.71 29.25 19.75
CA LEU A 288 -46.58 27.89 19.18
C LEU A 288 -45.27 27.22 19.54
N ARG A 289 -44.11 27.95 19.49
CA ARG A 289 -42.83 27.44 19.91
C ARG A 289 -42.81 27.10 21.41
N GLN A 290 -43.37 27.93 22.26
CA GLN A 290 -43.43 27.67 23.68
C GLN A 290 -44.28 26.45 24.02
N VAL A 291 -45.47 26.32 23.44
CA VAL A 291 -46.34 25.17 23.63
C VAL A 291 -45.63 23.88 23.14
N ALA A 292 -45.02 23.92 21.99
CA ALA A 292 -44.23 22.79 21.46
C ALA A 292 -43.10 22.35 22.42
N GLN A 293 -42.39 23.32 23.02
CA GLN A 293 -41.33 23.03 24.01
C GLN A 293 -41.91 22.42 25.27
N ILE A 294 -43.04 22.91 25.76
CA ILE A 294 -43.72 22.36 26.94
C ILE A 294 -44.13 20.91 26.68
N LEU A 295 -44.78 20.66 25.56
CA LEU A 295 -45.18 19.30 25.19
C LEU A 295 -43.96 18.36 25.11
N LYS A 296 -42.94 18.78 24.40
CA LYS A 296 -41.71 17.96 24.23
C LYS A 296 -40.99 17.63 25.55
N LYS A 297 -41.07 18.52 26.56
CA LYS A 297 -40.49 18.32 27.90
C LYS A 297 -41.30 17.42 28.81
N ASN A 298 -42.65 17.34 28.58
CA ASN A 298 -43.54 16.64 29.48
C ASN A 298 -44.02 15.27 29.00
N VAL A 299 -43.57 14.82 27.84
CA VAL A 299 -43.85 13.49 27.32
C VAL A 299 -42.64 12.55 27.55
N ARG A 300 -42.88 11.25 27.45
CA ARG A 300 -41.82 10.23 27.55
C ARG A 300 -40.97 10.24 26.28
N SER A 301 -39.77 9.71 26.34
CA SER A 301 -38.91 9.55 25.17
C SER A 301 -39.47 8.63 24.07
N THR A 302 -40.43 7.79 24.44
CA THR A 302 -41.15 6.87 23.52
C THR A 302 -42.40 7.51 22.92
N ASP A 303 -42.83 8.63 23.44
CA ASP A 303 -44.06 9.31 22.95
C ASP A 303 -43.68 10.24 21.81
N VAL A 304 -44.57 10.34 20.84
CA VAL A 304 -44.38 11.14 19.62
C VAL A 304 -45.25 12.38 19.69
N VAL A 305 -44.61 13.55 19.61
CA VAL A 305 -45.32 14.86 19.57
C VAL A 305 -45.22 15.40 18.18
N CYS A 306 -46.36 15.72 17.60
CA CYS A 306 -46.48 16.25 16.25
C CYS A 306 -47.24 17.58 16.23
N ARG A 307 -46.93 18.43 15.27
CA ARG A 307 -47.80 19.52 14.88
C ARG A 307 -48.65 19.05 13.73
N TYR A 308 -49.98 18.93 13.95
CA TYR A 308 -50.92 18.46 12.95
C TYR A 308 -51.17 19.54 11.88
N GLY A 309 -51.34 20.80 12.29
CA GLY A 309 -51.53 21.95 11.41
C GLY A 309 -52.00 23.18 12.19
N GLY A 310 -51.70 24.38 11.72
CA GLY A 310 -52.08 25.60 12.42
C GLY A 310 -51.66 25.62 13.89
N GLU A 311 -52.63 25.66 14.83
CA GLU A 311 -52.49 25.58 16.28
C GLU A 311 -52.70 24.18 16.84
N GLU A 312 -52.97 23.18 16.01
CA GLU A 312 -53.26 21.81 16.40
C GLU A 312 -51.97 20.96 16.58
N MET A 313 -51.88 20.29 17.71
CA MET A 313 -50.75 19.42 18.06
C MET A 313 -51.23 18.06 18.57
#